data_14fd07779c17d9f13eda90bde2cdbd44
#
_entry.id   14fd07779c17d9f13eda90bde2cdbd44
#
_cell.length_a   1.000
_cell.length_b   1.000
_cell.length_c   1.000
_cell.angle_alpha   90.00
_cell.angle_beta   90.00
_cell.angle_gamma   90.00
#
_symmetry.space_group_name_H-M   'P 1'
#
loop_
_entity.id
_entity.type
_entity.pdbx_description
1 polymer ?
#
loop_
_entity_poly.entity_id
_entity_poly.type
_entity_poly.pdbx_seq_one_letter_code
_entity_poly.pdbx_strand_id
1 'polypeptide(L)'
;MTFPCILALEDGSAFIGQGIGAKKVAIGEIVFNTSMSGYQEIITDPSYCKQIITFTHPHIGNTGINSEDNESDNIYAEGVVIRNYISQPSNYRSEENLDDFLARNNSIGIFGIDTRQLTIILREKGSLKACISPIDENNEKSAISLAKSFDGLEGMDLAKEVTTKNLYSWNEGVWPDYKESKSKLHIVAYDYGIKKNILRLLSEHVGKVTVVNAKCSFDEVIKMNPDGIFLSNGPGDPEPCDYAIENIRRALNENIPIFGICLGHQLLALAGGAKTEKMKFGHHGANHPVHSLNSKEVLITSQNHGFAVNEDSLPNNIEISHVSLFDQSIQGISFKDKPAFSFQGHPEASPGPQDIVSLFKQFKEMIDKNAKKK
;
A
#
# COMPACT_ATOMS: atom_id res chain seq x y z
N MET A 1 21.00 10.19 -17.25
CA MET A 1 21.50 9.59 -18.52
C MET A 1 20.98 8.18 -18.66
N THR A 2 20.41 7.84 -19.80
CA THR A 2 19.92 6.47 -20.04
C THR A 2 21.07 5.50 -20.32
N PHE A 3 20.88 4.23 -20.00
CA PHE A 3 21.87 3.16 -20.20
C PHE A 3 21.16 1.87 -20.62
N PRO A 4 21.84 0.97 -21.38
CA PRO A 4 21.25 -0.32 -21.75
C PRO A 4 20.90 -1.14 -20.51
N CYS A 5 19.66 -1.68 -20.47
CA CYS A 5 19.13 -2.36 -19.28
C CYS A 5 18.31 -3.59 -19.70
N ILE A 6 18.27 -4.60 -18.83
CA ILE A 6 17.50 -5.81 -18.99
C ILE A 6 16.55 -6.00 -17.80
N LEU A 7 15.31 -6.37 -18.09
CA LEU A 7 14.37 -6.96 -17.15
C LEU A 7 14.31 -8.46 -17.41
N ALA A 8 14.63 -9.28 -16.42
CA ALA A 8 14.56 -10.72 -16.49
C ALA A 8 13.59 -11.28 -15.44
N LEU A 9 12.82 -12.30 -15.81
CA LEU A 9 11.87 -12.99 -14.95
C LEU A 9 12.37 -14.40 -14.61
N GLU A 10 11.91 -14.94 -13.50
CA GLU A 10 12.27 -16.29 -13.06
C GLU A 10 11.85 -17.40 -14.03
N ASP A 11 10.83 -17.17 -14.84
CA ASP A 11 10.34 -18.11 -15.83
C ASP A 11 11.22 -18.19 -17.10
N GLY A 12 12.27 -17.36 -17.18
CA GLY A 12 13.19 -17.26 -18.32
C GLY A 12 12.82 -16.17 -19.33
N SER A 13 11.71 -15.46 -19.14
CA SER A 13 11.36 -14.32 -20.00
C SER A 13 12.33 -13.15 -19.73
N ALA A 14 12.77 -12.47 -20.80
CA ALA A 14 13.65 -11.31 -20.70
C ALA A 14 13.23 -10.22 -21.68
N PHE A 15 13.39 -8.97 -21.27
CA PHE A 15 13.05 -7.77 -22.02
C PHE A 15 14.24 -6.81 -22.00
N ILE A 16 14.71 -6.38 -23.18
CA ILE A 16 15.78 -5.41 -23.31
C ILE A 16 15.18 -4.02 -23.51
N GLY A 17 15.66 -3.05 -22.74
CA GLY A 17 15.22 -1.67 -22.77
C GLY A 17 16.31 -0.70 -22.37
N GLN A 18 15.92 0.48 -21.95
CA GLN A 18 16.80 1.53 -21.47
C GLN A 18 16.53 1.81 -19.98
N GLY A 19 17.60 1.92 -19.21
CA GLY A 19 17.54 2.26 -17.79
C GLY A 19 17.47 3.77 -17.57
N ILE A 20 16.76 4.19 -16.53
CA ILE A 20 16.72 5.53 -15.94
C ILE A 20 16.94 5.44 -14.44
N GLY A 21 17.24 6.56 -13.80
CA GLY A 21 17.53 6.62 -12.37
C GLY A 21 18.94 6.11 -12.03
N ALA A 22 19.06 5.43 -10.90
CA ALA A 22 20.34 4.88 -10.44
C ALA A 22 20.75 3.66 -11.26
N LYS A 23 22.02 3.62 -11.66
CA LYS A 23 22.62 2.44 -12.32
C LYS A 23 22.93 1.38 -11.26
N LYS A 24 21.96 0.50 -10.98
CA LYS A 24 22.03 -0.56 -9.96
C LYS A 24 21.28 -1.81 -10.40
N VAL A 25 21.49 -2.91 -9.71
CA VAL A 25 20.66 -4.10 -9.82
C VAL A 25 19.50 -4.00 -8.82
N ALA A 26 18.28 -4.33 -9.26
CA ALA A 26 17.09 -4.42 -8.42
C ALA A 26 16.45 -5.80 -8.57
N ILE A 27 16.09 -6.42 -7.46
CA ILE A 27 15.49 -7.75 -7.39
C ILE A 27 14.25 -7.70 -6.50
N GLY A 28 13.14 -8.29 -6.96
CA GLY A 28 11.90 -8.30 -6.20
C GLY A 28 10.77 -9.05 -6.90
N GLU A 29 9.60 -9.05 -6.30
CA GLU A 29 8.38 -9.54 -6.93
C GLU A 29 7.84 -8.51 -7.92
N ILE A 30 7.64 -8.89 -9.18
CA ILE A 30 7.09 -7.97 -10.19
C ILE A 30 5.57 -8.03 -10.20
N VAL A 31 4.96 -6.86 -10.12
CA VAL A 31 3.51 -6.65 -10.18
C VAL A 31 3.16 -5.64 -11.25
N PHE A 32 1.90 -5.61 -11.72
CA PHE A 32 1.44 -4.57 -12.64
C PHE A 32 0.40 -3.68 -11.96
N ASN A 33 0.47 -2.39 -12.22
CA ASN A 33 -0.50 -1.40 -11.72
C ASN A 33 -1.27 -0.80 -12.90
N THR A 34 -2.61 -0.78 -12.80
CA THR A 34 -3.51 -0.31 -13.85
C THR A 34 -3.96 1.14 -13.71
N SER A 35 -3.42 1.89 -12.75
CA SER A 35 -3.75 3.30 -12.55
C SER A 35 -3.34 4.13 -13.76
N MET A 36 -4.18 5.07 -14.15
CA MET A 36 -3.94 5.98 -15.29
C MET A 36 -3.16 7.22 -14.90
N SER A 37 -3.06 7.53 -13.61
CA SER A 37 -2.40 8.71 -13.03
C SER A 37 -1.80 8.37 -11.69
N GLY A 38 -1.02 9.30 -11.11
CA GLY A 38 -0.50 9.16 -9.75
C GLY A 38 0.69 8.21 -9.64
N TYR A 39 1.57 8.18 -10.64
CA TYR A 39 2.74 7.31 -10.60
C TYR A 39 3.71 7.68 -9.48
N GLN A 40 3.77 8.96 -9.08
CA GLN A 40 4.62 9.41 -7.97
C GLN A 40 4.11 8.84 -6.65
N GLU A 41 2.82 8.94 -6.39
CA GLU A 41 2.15 8.37 -5.22
C GLU A 41 2.34 6.85 -5.16
N ILE A 42 2.22 6.16 -6.31
CA ILE A 42 2.44 4.72 -6.39
C ILE A 42 3.90 4.35 -6.07
N ILE A 43 4.88 5.05 -6.65
CA ILE A 43 6.31 4.76 -6.45
C ILE A 43 6.74 5.02 -5.00
N THR A 44 6.11 5.98 -4.33
CA THR A 44 6.41 6.37 -2.95
C THR A 44 5.54 5.68 -1.90
N ASP A 45 4.59 4.81 -2.30
CA ASP A 45 3.81 3.99 -1.37
C ASP A 45 4.69 2.88 -0.76
N PRO A 46 4.89 2.88 0.58
CA PRO A 46 5.70 1.85 1.24
C PRO A 46 5.20 0.42 1.05
N SER A 47 3.93 0.24 0.69
CA SER A 47 3.33 -1.08 0.43
C SER A 47 4.00 -1.82 -0.73
N TYR A 48 4.75 -1.12 -1.60
CA TYR A 48 5.55 -1.74 -2.66
C TYR A 48 6.97 -2.18 -2.25
N CYS A 49 7.28 -2.23 -0.96
CA CYS A 49 8.58 -2.73 -0.50
C CYS A 49 8.86 -4.13 -1.04
N LYS A 50 10.05 -4.34 -1.59
CA LYS A 50 10.48 -5.58 -2.29
C LYS A 50 9.69 -5.91 -3.57
N GLN A 51 8.97 -4.94 -4.14
CA GLN A 51 8.29 -5.13 -5.42
C GLN A 51 8.88 -4.26 -6.53
N ILE A 52 8.77 -4.77 -7.77
CA ILE A 52 9.06 -4.06 -9.01
C ILE A 52 7.72 -3.73 -9.66
N ILE A 53 7.45 -2.44 -9.90
CA ILE A 53 6.14 -1.97 -10.36
C ILE A 53 6.13 -1.83 -11.88
N THR A 54 5.27 -2.58 -12.57
CA THR A 54 5.00 -2.39 -13.99
C THR A 54 3.79 -1.48 -14.19
N PHE A 55 3.98 -0.31 -14.78
CA PHE A 55 2.88 0.57 -15.14
C PHE A 55 2.27 0.14 -16.48
N THR A 56 0.94 -0.13 -16.48
CA THR A 56 0.21 -0.43 -17.72
C THR A 56 -0.10 0.83 -18.52
N HIS A 57 -0.15 2.00 -17.86
CA HIS A 57 -0.28 3.30 -18.53
C HIS A 57 0.97 3.59 -19.37
N PRO A 58 0.81 3.92 -20.67
CA PRO A 58 1.96 3.98 -21.59
C PRO A 58 2.90 5.16 -21.37
N HIS A 59 2.42 6.27 -20.84
CA HIS A 59 3.18 7.52 -20.70
C HIS A 59 3.42 7.86 -19.23
N ILE A 60 4.63 7.61 -18.74
CA ILE A 60 5.03 7.88 -17.35
C ILE A 60 6.13 8.94 -17.34
N GLY A 61 6.06 9.87 -16.38
CA GLY A 61 6.92 11.05 -16.27
C GLY A 61 6.30 12.34 -16.83
N ASN A 62 5.13 12.26 -17.46
CA ASN A 62 4.47 13.39 -18.12
C ASN A 62 4.04 14.53 -17.17
N THR A 63 3.68 14.23 -15.94
CA THR A 63 3.30 15.23 -14.92
C THR A 63 4.49 15.73 -14.11
N GLY A 64 5.67 15.11 -14.25
CA GLY A 64 6.82 15.38 -13.41
C GLY A 64 6.65 14.89 -11.97
N ILE A 65 7.52 15.35 -11.11
CA ILE A 65 7.54 15.08 -9.68
C ILE A 65 7.38 16.42 -8.94
N ASN A 66 6.71 16.41 -7.80
CA ASN A 66 6.57 17.54 -6.91
C ASN A 66 6.66 17.10 -5.43
N SER A 67 6.84 18.06 -4.54
CA SER A 67 7.02 17.80 -3.10
C SER A 67 5.74 17.31 -2.39
N GLU A 68 4.56 17.59 -2.94
CA GLU A 68 3.26 17.36 -2.28
C GLU A 68 2.72 15.94 -2.47
N ASP A 69 3.02 15.31 -3.62
CA ASP A 69 2.39 14.04 -4.03
C ASP A 69 3.17 12.80 -3.55
N ASN A 70 4.16 12.96 -2.67
CA ASN A 70 4.84 11.85 -2.03
C ASN A 70 4.00 11.24 -0.91
N GLU A 71 3.82 9.93 -0.93
CA GLU A 71 3.12 9.19 0.14
C GLU A 71 4.08 8.77 1.28
N SER A 72 5.40 8.81 1.05
CA SER A 72 6.43 8.64 2.07
C SER A 72 7.70 9.40 1.71
N ASP A 73 8.66 9.47 2.63
CA ASP A 73 9.92 10.20 2.42
C ASP A 73 10.93 9.42 1.57
N ASN A 74 10.70 8.12 1.34
CA ASN A 74 11.58 7.23 0.59
C ASN A 74 10.81 6.48 -0.50
N ILE A 75 11.54 6.01 -1.53
CA ILE A 75 11.06 5.00 -2.45
C ILE A 75 11.39 3.63 -1.86
N TYR A 76 10.36 2.82 -1.59
CA TYR A 76 10.52 1.45 -1.10
C TYR A 76 10.40 0.40 -2.21
N ALA A 77 9.80 0.76 -3.35
CA ALA A 77 9.78 -0.09 -4.53
C ALA A 77 11.23 -0.35 -5.01
N GLU A 78 11.53 -1.60 -5.37
CA GLU A 78 12.87 -1.97 -5.87
C GLU A 78 13.17 -1.34 -7.22
N GLY A 79 12.14 -1.19 -8.07
CA GLY A 79 12.28 -0.54 -9.36
C GLY A 79 10.96 -0.36 -10.09
N VAL A 80 11.01 0.32 -11.23
CA VAL A 80 9.83 0.60 -12.05
C VAL A 80 10.04 0.16 -13.51
N VAL A 81 8.97 -0.34 -14.11
CA VAL A 81 8.93 -0.78 -15.51
C VAL A 81 7.88 0.03 -16.23
N ILE A 82 8.31 0.75 -17.29
CA ILE A 82 7.45 1.64 -18.05
C ILE A 82 7.61 1.44 -19.56
N ARG A 83 6.56 1.71 -20.32
CA ARG A 83 6.62 1.61 -21.77
C ARG A 83 7.36 2.77 -22.40
N ASN A 84 6.87 4.00 -22.14
CA ASN A 84 7.44 5.22 -22.67
C ASN A 84 7.78 6.15 -21.51
N TYR A 85 9.05 6.53 -21.43
CA TYR A 85 9.53 7.54 -20.51
C TYR A 85 9.40 8.92 -21.12
N ILE A 86 8.80 9.85 -20.38
CA ILE A 86 8.71 11.27 -20.77
C ILE A 86 9.76 12.05 -19.98
N SER A 87 10.82 12.46 -20.67
CA SER A 87 11.96 13.15 -20.06
C SER A 87 11.70 14.61 -19.70
N GLN A 88 10.73 15.22 -20.40
CA GLN A 88 10.34 16.63 -20.16
C GLN A 88 8.87 16.67 -19.72
N PRO A 89 8.62 16.84 -18.42
CA PRO A 89 7.26 16.94 -17.92
C PRO A 89 6.57 18.20 -18.42
N SER A 90 5.25 18.13 -18.58
CA SER A 90 4.38 19.24 -19.00
C SER A 90 3.25 19.42 -17.99
N ASN A 91 3.60 19.89 -16.79
CA ASN A 91 2.64 20.19 -15.73
C ASN A 91 3.16 21.35 -14.89
N TYR A 92 2.26 22.29 -14.51
CA TYR A 92 2.63 23.48 -13.73
C TYR A 92 3.15 23.16 -12.32
N ARG A 93 2.84 21.98 -11.78
CA ARG A 93 3.31 21.51 -10.47
C ARG A 93 4.66 20.77 -10.54
N SER A 94 5.20 20.57 -11.74
CA SER A 94 6.45 19.83 -11.90
C SER A 94 7.65 20.62 -11.35
N GLU A 95 8.35 20.04 -10.41
CA GLU A 95 9.59 20.55 -9.80
C GLU A 95 10.81 19.77 -10.31
N GLU A 96 10.63 18.49 -10.67
CA GLU A 96 11.69 17.57 -11.07
C GLU A 96 11.16 16.55 -12.09
N ASN A 97 12.03 15.99 -12.91
CA ASN A 97 11.68 14.86 -13.78
C ASN A 97 11.85 13.52 -13.08
N LEU A 98 11.27 12.46 -13.64
CA LEU A 98 11.29 11.12 -13.04
C LEU A 98 12.70 10.49 -12.97
N ASP A 99 13.59 10.75 -13.96
CA ASP A 99 14.96 10.21 -13.97
C ASP A 99 15.77 10.73 -12.77
N ASP A 100 15.76 12.04 -12.56
CA ASP A 100 16.46 12.67 -11.45
C ASP A 100 15.87 12.23 -10.08
N PHE A 101 14.55 12.13 -10.01
CA PHE A 101 13.86 11.62 -8.81
C PHE A 101 14.29 10.20 -8.44
N LEU A 102 14.28 9.28 -9.41
CA LEU A 102 14.72 7.91 -9.19
C LEU A 102 16.23 7.87 -8.83
N ALA A 103 17.06 8.66 -9.51
CA ALA A 103 18.50 8.70 -9.26
C ALA A 103 18.85 9.15 -7.84
N ARG A 104 18.24 10.27 -7.37
CA ARG A 104 18.51 10.78 -6.02
C ARG A 104 17.99 9.88 -4.90
N ASN A 105 16.96 9.06 -5.19
CA ASN A 105 16.42 8.06 -4.26
C ASN A 105 17.10 6.68 -4.44
N ASN A 106 18.18 6.59 -5.20
CA ASN A 106 18.89 5.33 -5.48
C ASN A 106 17.96 4.22 -5.98
N SER A 107 16.98 4.57 -6.83
CA SER A 107 16.04 3.64 -7.45
C SER A 107 16.28 3.55 -8.96
N ILE A 108 15.95 2.42 -9.58
CA ILE A 108 16.12 2.16 -11.00
C ILE A 108 14.78 2.04 -11.72
N GLY A 109 14.70 2.53 -12.95
CA GLY A 109 13.61 2.25 -13.87
C GLY A 109 14.10 1.67 -15.17
N ILE A 110 13.27 0.88 -15.85
CA ILE A 110 13.50 0.41 -17.22
C ILE A 110 12.32 0.83 -18.11
N PHE A 111 12.62 1.33 -19.30
CA PHE A 111 11.62 1.73 -20.29
C PHE A 111 11.95 1.21 -21.70
N GLY A 112 10.98 1.33 -22.61
CA GLY A 112 11.12 0.90 -24.00
C GLY A 112 10.84 -0.60 -24.21
N ILE A 113 10.17 -1.24 -23.24
CA ILE A 113 9.79 -2.66 -23.35
C ILE A 113 8.28 -2.81 -23.62
N ASP A 114 7.87 -3.99 -24.03
CA ASP A 114 6.45 -4.33 -24.21
C ASP A 114 5.77 -4.64 -22.87
N THR A 115 5.33 -3.58 -22.17
CA THR A 115 4.60 -3.70 -20.89
C THR A 115 3.27 -4.42 -21.03
N ARG A 116 2.66 -4.43 -22.24
CA ARG A 116 1.41 -5.18 -22.49
C ARG A 116 1.69 -6.69 -22.47
N GLN A 117 2.73 -7.15 -23.16
CA GLN A 117 3.14 -8.56 -23.14
C GLN A 117 3.50 -8.97 -21.71
N LEU A 118 4.26 -8.15 -20.98
CA LEU A 118 4.62 -8.39 -19.59
C LEU A 118 3.37 -8.54 -18.70
N THR A 119 2.40 -7.64 -18.85
CA THR A 119 1.13 -7.70 -18.09
C THR A 119 0.35 -8.98 -18.38
N ILE A 120 0.34 -9.45 -19.64
CA ILE A 120 -0.31 -10.72 -20.01
C ILE A 120 0.36 -11.90 -19.30
N ILE A 121 1.71 -11.94 -19.29
CA ILE A 121 2.48 -12.98 -18.58
C ILE A 121 2.12 -12.99 -17.09
N LEU A 122 2.12 -11.84 -16.44
CA LEU A 122 1.81 -11.72 -15.01
C LEU A 122 0.36 -12.10 -14.68
N ARG A 123 -0.59 -11.76 -15.55
CA ARG A 123 -1.99 -12.16 -15.38
C ARG A 123 -2.20 -13.68 -15.50
N GLU A 124 -1.47 -14.31 -16.43
CA GLU A 124 -1.57 -15.75 -16.67
C GLU A 124 -0.84 -16.59 -15.62
N LYS A 125 0.39 -16.18 -15.26
CA LYS A 125 1.26 -16.96 -14.37
C LYS A 125 1.18 -16.53 -12.90
N GLY A 126 0.70 -15.34 -12.61
CA GLY A 126 0.74 -14.71 -11.29
C GLY A 126 1.91 -13.74 -11.16
N SER A 127 2.10 -13.18 -9.97
CA SER A 127 3.31 -12.43 -9.64
C SER A 127 4.53 -13.32 -9.79
N LEU A 128 5.59 -12.80 -10.38
CA LEU A 128 6.83 -13.50 -10.63
C LEU A 128 7.99 -12.78 -9.95
N LYS A 129 9.07 -13.51 -9.70
CA LYS A 129 10.34 -12.93 -9.26
C LYS A 129 11.04 -12.32 -10.45
N ALA A 130 11.59 -11.12 -10.30
CA ALA A 130 12.22 -10.38 -11.38
C ALA A 130 13.51 -9.68 -10.97
N CYS A 131 14.33 -9.37 -11.96
CA CYS A 131 15.56 -8.60 -11.82
C CYS A 131 15.61 -7.52 -12.91
N ILE A 132 15.81 -6.26 -12.51
CA ILE A 132 16.23 -5.19 -13.42
C ILE A 132 17.73 -5.00 -13.24
N SER A 133 18.50 -5.02 -14.35
CA SER A 133 19.95 -4.87 -14.29
C SER A 133 20.49 -4.11 -15.49
N PRO A 134 21.53 -3.25 -15.33
CA PRO A 134 22.35 -2.78 -16.43
C PRO A 134 22.98 -3.95 -17.20
N ILE A 135 22.98 -3.91 -18.53
CA ILE A 135 23.48 -5.02 -19.38
C ILE A 135 25.00 -5.20 -19.25
N ASP A 136 25.74 -4.15 -18.96
CA ASP A 136 27.18 -4.21 -18.73
C ASP A 136 27.56 -4.85 -17.38
N GLU A 137 26.63 -4.97 -16.45
CA GLU A 137 26.82 -5.68 -15.19
C GLU A 137 26.38 -7.14 -15.28
N ASN A 138 25.28 -7.42 -16.00
CA ASN A 138 24.69 -8.75 -16.08
C ASN A 138 24.18 -9.04 -17.49
N ASN A 139 24.51 -10.23 -18.01
CA ASN A 139 23.84 -10.77 -19.20
C ASN A 139 22.49 -11.41 -18.83
N GLU A 140 21.72 -11.82 -19.84
CA GLU A 140 20.40 -12.41 -19.67
C GLU A 140 20.38 -13.59 -18.68
N LYS A 141 21.36 -14.52 -18.81
CA LYS A 141 21.43 -15.71 -17.93
C LYS A 141 21.69 -15.34 -16.48
N SER A 142 22.59 -14.40 -16.21
CA SER A 142 22.88 -13.94 -14.86
C SER A 142 21.71 -13.15 -14.27
N ALA A 143 21.03 -12.33 -15.05
CA ALA A 143 19.83 -11.59 -14.61
C ALA A 143 18.67 -12.54 -14.25
N ILE A 144 18.43 -13.61 -15.04
CA ILE A 144 17.45 -14.65 -14.72
C ILE A 144 17.84 -15.38 -13.42
N SER A 145 19.13 -15.69 -13.24
CA SER A 145 19.61 -16.32 -12.00
C SER A 145 19.40 -15.43 -10.78
N LEU A 146 19.63 -14.12 -10.92
CA LEU A 146 19.35 -13.15 -9.86
C LEU A 146 17.84 -13.05 -9.55
N ALA A 147 16.99 -13.03 -10.57
CA ALA A 147 15.54 -13.07 -10.35
C ALA A 147 15.13 -14.31 -9.53
N LYS A 148 15.65 -15.49 -9.88
CA LYS A 148 15.36 -16.74 -9.15
C LYS A 148 15.88 -16.76 -7.71
N SER A 149 16.87 -15.95 -7.37
CA SER A 149 17.44 -15.89 -6.02
C SER A 149 16.57 -15.13 -5.00
N PHE A 150 15.52 -14.43 -5.44
CA PHE A 150 14.57 -13.81 -4.55
C PHE A 150 13.67 -14.88 -3.91
N ASP A 151 13.48 -14.83 -2.60
CA ASP A 151 12.67 -15.86 -1.91
C ASP A 151 11.16 -15.71 -2.14
N GLY A 152 10.68 -14.53 -2.50
CA GLY A 152 9.26 -14.16 -2.60
C GLY A 152 8.80 -13.42 -1.37
N LEU A 153 7.56 -12.92 -1.38
CA LEU A 153 7.01 -12.12 -0.28
C LEU A 153 6.35 -12.96 0.82
N GLU A 154 5.99 -14.20 0.54
CA GLU A 154 5.35 -15.10 1.49
C GLU A 154 6.29 -15.39 2.67
N GLY A 155 5.80 -15.23 3.90
CA GLY A 155 6.59 -15.36 5.11
C GLY A 155 7.48 -14.14 5.44
N MET A 156 7.45 -13.06 4.64
CA MET A 156 8.23 -11.85 4.89
C MET A 156 7.44 -10.82 5.71
N ASP A 157 7.89 -10.56 6.93
CA ASP A 157 7.48 -9.39 7.71
C ASP A 157 8.22 -8.14 7.20
N LEU A 158 7.60 -7.42 6.27
CA LEU A 158 8.14 -6.16 5.73
C LEU A 158 7.65 -4.93 6.47
N ALA A 159 6.60 -5.03 7.27
CA ALA A 159 6.11 -3.92 8.09
C ALA A 159 7.20 -3.39 9.04
N LYS A 160 8.04 -4.27 9.59
CA LYS A 160 9.18 -3.88 10.44
C LYS A 160 10.31 -3.16 9.70
N GLU A 161 10.39 -3.30 8.36
CA GLU A 161 11.42 -2.66 7.55
C GLU A 161 11.05 -1.22 7.18
N VAL A 162 9.74 -0.95 7.01
CA VAL A 162 9.24 0.34 6.53
C VAL A 162 8.72 1.24 7.65
N THR A 163 8.49 0.71 8.85
CA THR A 163 7.93 1.44 9.99
C THR A 163 8.83 2.58 10.46
N THR A 164 8.20 3.60 11.04
CA THR A 164 8.92 4.71 11.67
C THR A 164 9.86 4.25 12.79
N LYS A 165 11.02 4.88 12.91
CA LYS A 165 11.97 4.62 14.01
C LYS A 165 11.57 5.31 15.31
N ASN A 166 10.93 6.47 15.20
CA ASN A 166 10.55 7.31 16.33
C ASN A 166 9.06 7.61 16.31
N LEU A 167 8.46 7.70 17.49
CA LEU A 167 7.11 8.24 17.65
C LEU A 167 7.08 9.70 17.19
N TYR A 168 6.02 10.07 16.45
CA TYR A 168 5.80 11.45 16.05
C TYR A 168 4.31 11.80 16.02
N SER A 169 3.99 13.09 16.08
CA SER A 169 2.62 13.60 15.92
C SER A 169 2.42 14.13 14.52
N TRP A 170 1.21 13.92 13.99
CA TRP A 170 0.79 14.46 12.70
C TRP A 170 -0.43 15.35 12.89
N ASN A 171 -0.37 16.57 12.34
CA ASN A 171 -1.44 17.57 12.49
C ASN A 171 -1.90 18.14 11.14
N GLU A 172 -1.22 17.81 10.05
CA GLU A 172 -1.52 18.35 8.72
C GLU A 172 -2.75 17.66 8.11
N GLY A 173 -3.70 18.45 7.61
CA GLY A 173 -4.87 17.97 6.87
C GLY A 173 -4.59 17.79 5.38
N VAL A 174 -5.67 17.63 4.59
CA VAL A 174 -5.59 17.36 3.13
C VAL A 174 -5.24 18.62 2.35
N TRP A 175 -4.41 18.46 1.32
CA TRP A 175 -4.12 19.47 0.32
C TRP A 175 -5.42 19.98 -0.37
N PRO A 176 -5.56 21.29 -0.73
CA PRO A 176 -4.55 22.36 -0.62
C PRO A 176 -4.59 23.15 0.69
N ASP A 177 -5.58 22.93 1.52
CA ASP A 177 -5.86 23.79 2.69
C ASP A 177 -5.09 23.37 3.93
N TYR A 178 -4.67 22.12 4.03
CA TYR A 178 -3.95 21.49 5.17
C TYR A 178 -4.60 21.75 6.54
N LYS A 179 -5.93 21.83 6.56
CA LYS A 179 -6.69 22.15 7.77
C LYS A 179 -6.63 21.00 8.79
N GLU A 180 -6.26 21.33 10.00
CA GLU A 180 -6.37 20.42 11.14
C GLU A 180 -7.83 20.25 11.58
N SER A 181 -8.15 19.07 12.12
CA SER A 181 -9.42 18.85 12.78
C SER A 181 -9.56 19.73 14.04
N LYS A 182 -10.76 20.27 14.26
CA LYS A 182 -11.15 20.91 15.53
C LYS A 182 -11.47 19.87 16.62
N SER A 183 -11.48 18.60 16.28
CA SER A 183 -11.75 17.49 17.23
C SER A 183 -10.61 17.37 18.24
N LYS A 184 -10.99 17.06 19.49
CA LYS A 184 -10.03 16.77 20.57
C LYS A 184 -9.71 15.29 20.68
N LEU A 185 -10.30 14.45 19.81
CA LEU A 185 -10.03 13.01 19.81
C LEU A 185 -8.56 12.73 19.52
N HIS A 186 -8.02 11.72 20.18
CA HIS A 186 -6.65 11.28 20.01
C HIS A 186 -6.60 9.88 19.38
N ILE A 187 -6.00 9.79 18.22
CA ILE A 187 -5.81 8.56 17.47
C ILE A 187 -4.34 8.13 17.59
N VAL A 188 -4.12 6.89 18.00
CA VAL A 188 -2.79 6.28 17.89
C VAL A 188 -2.78 5.38 16.67
N ALA A 189 -1.92 5.71 15.71
CA ALA A 189 -1.77 4.98 14.45
C ALA A 189 -0.52 4.11 14.49
N TYR A 190 -0.68 2.79 14.36
CA TYR A 190 0.44 1.88 14.12
C TYR A 190 0.92 2.04 12.69
N ASP A 191 2.20 2.32 12.54
CA ASP A 191 2.87 2.48 11.26
C ASP A 191 3.43 1.13 10.77
N TYR A 192 2.71 0.50 9.85
CA TYR A 192 3.16 -0.68 9.11
C TYR A 192 3.69 -0.33 7.72
N GLY A 193 3.81 0.96 7.41
CA GLY A 193 4.11 1.54 6.11
C GLY A 193 3.06 2.57 5.71
N ILE A 194 2.73 3.48 6.65
CA ILE A 194 1.62 4.41 6.52
C ILE A 194 1.84 5.44 5.42
N LYS A 195 0.84 5.64 4.57
CA LYS A 195 0.81 6.69 3.56
C LYS A 195 0.47 8.05 4.18
N LYS A 196 1.13 9.11 3.72
CA LYS A 196 0.89 10.48 4.20
C LYS A 196 -0.57 10.91 4.06
N ASN A 197 -1.24 10.52 2.96
CA ASN A 197 -2.64 10.89 2.76
C ASN A 197 -3.61 10.23 3.76
N ILE A 198 -3.28 9.06 4.29
CA ILE A 198 -4.02 8.47 5.42
C ILE A 198 -3.91 9.37 6.67
N LEU A 199 -2.70 9.83 6.98
CA LEU A 199 -2.46 10.72 8.12
C LEU A 199 -3.20 12.06 7.96
N ARG A 200 -3.20 12.62 6.74
CA ARG A 200 -3.93 13.84 6.41
C ARG A 200 -5.44 13.68 6.64
N LEU A 201 -6.01 12.58 6.15
CA LEU A 201 -7.45 12.30 6.33
C LEU A 201 -7.84 12.00 7.79
N LEU A 202 -7.00 11.28 8.54
CA LEU A 202 -7.20 11.08 9.98
C LEU A 202 -7.16 12.42 10.72
N SER A 203 -6.16 13.26 10.42
CA SER A 203 -6.04 14.58 11.02
C SER A 203 -7.25 15.47 10.71
N GLU A 204 -7.71 15.51 9.47
CA GLU A 204 -8.81 16.37 9.05
C GLU A 204 -10.18 15.89 9.57
N HIS A 205 -10.46 14.58 9.46
CA HIS A 205 -11.80 14.06 9.72
C HIS A 205 -12.01 13.49 11.11
N VAL A 206 -10.95 13.05 11.80
CA VAL A 206 -11.08 12.34 13.07
C VAL A 206 -10.53 13.16 14.24
N GLY A 207 -9.21 13.44 14.25
CA GLY A 207 -8.60 14.16 15.36
C GLY A 207 -7.08 14.17 15.29
N LYS A 208 -6.43 14.43 16.44
CA LYS A 208 -4.97 14.41 16.56
C LYS A 208 -4.44 13.01 16.35
N VAL A 209 -3.34 12.88 15.60
CA VAL A 209 -2.73 11.59 15.31
C VAL A 209 -1.35 11.50 15.95
N THR A 210 -1.12 10.42 16.69
CA THR A 210 0.23 10.00 17.13
C THR A 210 0.58 8.73 16.40
N VAL A 211 1.69 8.77 15.64
CA VAL A 211 2.19 7.63 14.87
C VAL A 211 3.21 6.88 15.70
N VAL A 212 3.03 5.58 15.84
CA VAL A 212 3.92 4.70 16.61
C VAL A 212 4.53 3.61 15.73
N ASN A 213 5.69 3.12 16.13
CA ASN A 213 6.35 1.99 15.47
C ASN A 213 5.45 0.75 15.44
N ALA A 214 5.56 -0.08 14.40
CA ALA A 214 4.83 -1.34 14.25
C ALA A 214 4.92 -2.24 15.49
N LYS A 215 6.07 -2.25 16.17
CA LYS A 215 6.35 -3.07 17.37
C LYS A 215 6.06 -2.35 18.69
N CYS A 216 5.52 -1.13 18.68
CA CYS A 216 5.12 -0.44 19.91
C CYS A 216 4.13 -1.32 20.67
N SER A 217 4.41 -1.60 21.94
CA SER A 217 3.57 -2.49 22.73
C SER A 217 2.21 -1.86 23.03
N PHE A 218 1.19 -2.69 23.20
CA PHE A 218 -0.13 -2.21 23.60
C PHE A 218 -0.09 -1.45 24.94
N ASP A 219 0.80 -1.85 25.88
CA ASP A 219 0.98 -1.16 27.17
C ASP A 219 1.54 0.26 27.05
N GLU A 220 2.32 0.52 26.01
CA GLU A 220 2.79 1.88 25.69
C GLU A 220 1.68 2.68 25.01
N VAL A 221 0.95 2.08 24.09
CA VAL A 221 -0.15 2.74 23.38
C VAL A 221 -1.28 3.15 24.33
N ILE A 222 -1.70 2.27 25.26
CA ILE A 222 -2.79 2.59 26.19
C ILE A 222 -2.45 3.72 27.15
N LYS A 223 -1.16 3.91 27.53
CA LYS A 223 -0.70 5.03 28.34
C LYS A 223 -0.84 6.39 27.65
N MET A 224 -0.97 6.40 26.32
CA MET A 224 -1.24 7.61 25.55
C MET A 224 -2.71 8.03 25.60
N ASN A 225 -3.58 7.22 26.24
CA ASN A 225 -5.04 7.42 26.33
C ASN A 225 -5.71 7.64 24.97
N PRO A 226 -5.59 6.70 24.01
CA PRO A 226 -6.19 6.84 22.70
C PRO A 226 -7.72 6.74 22.77
N ASP A 227 -8.41 7.58 22.01
CA ASP A 227 -9.86 7.45 21.77
C ASP A 227 -10.14 6.38 20.69
N GLY A 228 -9.18 6.13 19.82
CA GLY A 228 -9.20 5.09 18.80
C GLY A 228 -7.80 4.68 18.34
N ILE A 229 -7.70 3.45 17.84
CA ILE A 229 -6.47 2.89 17.26
C ILE A 229 -6.67 2.74 15.76
N PHE A 230 -5.68 3.19 15.00
CA PHE A 230 -5.64 3.03 13.56
C PHE A 230 -4.52 2.04 13.16
N LEU A 231 -4.86 1.09 12.27
CA LEU A 231 -3.93 0.10 11.73
C LEU A 231 -3.66 0.45 10.27
N SER A 232 -2.44 0.84 9.96
CA SER A 232 -2.13 1.36 8.64
C SER A 232 -2.03 0.28 7.55
N ASN A 233 -1.96 0.72 6.31
CA ASN A 233 -1.48 -0.06 5.18
C ASN A 233 -0.01 -0.44 5.39
N GLY A 234 0.49 -1.35 4.55
CA GLY A 234 1.89 -1.77 4.58
C GLY A 234 2.17 -2.94 3.63
N PRO A 235 3.47 -3.28 3.46
CA PRO A 235 3.93 -4.34 2.59
C PRO A 235 3.98 -5.71 3.28
N GLY A 236 4.13 -6.75 2.47
CA GLY A 236 4.50 -8.08 2.91
C GLY A 236 3.34 -8.98 3.30
N ASP A 237 3.70 -10.07 3.94
CA ASP A 237 2.76 -11.06 4.45
C ASP A 237 2.29 -10.64 5.86
N PRO A 238 0.98 -10.62 6.14
CA PRO A 238 0.47 -10.29 7.46
C PRO A 238 0.74 -11.38 8.52
N GLU A 239 0.85 -12.66 8.14
CA GLU A 239 0.95 -13.77 9.09
C GLU A 239 2.17 -13.70 10.03
N PRO A 240 3.38 -13.33 9.57
CA PRO A 240 4.55 -13.23 10.46
C PRO A 240 4.55 -12.01 11.38
N CYS A 241 3.54 -11.13 11.32
CA CYS A 241 3.42 -9.95 12.18
C CYS A 241 2.78 -10.26 13.54
N ASP A 242 3.21 -11.31 14.24
CA ASP A 242 2.67 -11.79 15.52
C ASP A 242 2.52 -10.68 16.58
N TYR A 243 3.50 -9.78 16.67
CA TYR A 243 3.50 -8.65 17.60
C TYR A 243 2.33 -7.70 17.35
N ALA A 244 1.95 -7.47 16.08
CA ALA A 244 0.83 -6.61 15.72
C ALA A 244 -0.51 -7.34 16.02
N ILE A 245 -0.62 -8.61 15.63
CA ILE A 245 -1.82 -9.43 15.86
C ILE A 245 -2.14 -9.49 17.36
N GLU A 246 -1.13 -9.69 18.23
CA GLU A 246 -1.33 -9.72 19.69
C GLU A 246 -1.76 -8.38 20.26
N ASN A 247 -1.13 -7.28 19.84
CA ASN A 247 -1.53 -5.92 20.24
C ASN A 247 -2.98 -5.61 19.85
N ILE A 248 -3.40 -6.03 18.65
CA ILE A 248 -4.76 -5.84 18.14
C ILE A 248 -5.76 -6.65 18.97
N ARG A 249 -5.44 -7.92 19.31
CA ARG A 249 -6.29 -8.76 20.20
C ARG A 249 -6.52 -8.10 21.55
N ARG A 250 -5.47 -7.52 22.13
CA ARG A 250 -5.57 -6.78 23.40
C ARG A 250 -6.46 -5.55 23.27
N ALA A 251 -6.30 -4.77 22.19
CA ALA A 251 -7.13 -3.60 21.92
C ALA A 251 -8.61 -3.97 21.71
N LEU A 252 -8.90 -5.07 21.02
CA LEU A 252 -10.24 -5.61 20.86
C LEU A 252 -10.87 -6.01 22.22
N ASN A 253 -10.08 -6.63 23.11
CA ASN A 253 -10.56 -7.03 24.45
C ASN A 253 -10.91 -5.83 25.32
N GLU A 254 -10.15 -4.73 25.21
CA GLU A 254 -10.42 -3.46 25.90
C GLU A 254 -11.54 -2.62 25.25
N ASN A 255 -12.17 -3.12 24.16
CA ASN A 255 -13.20 -2.42 23.39
C ASN A 255 -12.77 -1.02 22.92
N ILE A 256 -11.52 -0.85 22.55
CA ILE A 256 -11.02 0.38 21.93
C ILE A 256 -11.50 0.41 20.47
N PRO A 257 -12.04 1.53 19.96
CA PRO A 257 -12.39 1.66 18.54
C PRO A 257 -11.19 1.44 17.63
N ILE A 258 -11.33 0.54 16.63
CA ILE A 258 -10.26 0.18 15.69
C ILE A 258 -10.73 0.34 14.24
N PHE A 259 -9.91 1.00 13.43
CA PHE A 259 -10.04 1.02 11.98
C PHE A 259 -8.74 0.55 11.32
N GLY A 260 -8.83 -0.41 10.40
CA GLY A 260 -7.69 -0.96 9.66
C GLY A 260 -7.80 -0.80 8.15
N ILE A 261 -6.70 -0.45 7.49
CA ILE A 261 -6.59 -0.31 6.02
C ILE A 261 -5.55 -1.27 5.48
N CYS A 262 -5.88 -2.00 4.42
CA CYS A 262 -5.02 -2.88 3.64
C CYS A 262 -4.30 -3.92 4.54
N LEU A 263 -3.02 -3.80 4.83
CA LEU A 263 -2.34 -4.68 5.79
C LEU A 263 -3.03 -4.64 7.16
N GLY A 264 -3.46 -3.46 7.63
CA GLY A 264 -4.22 -3.31 8.88
C GLY A 264 -5.56 -4.03 8.86
N HIS A 265 -6.21 -4.17 7.69
CA HIS A 265 -7.41 -4.99 7.53
C HIS A 265 -7.09 -6.48 7.73
N GLN A 266 -6.03 -6.96 7.10
CA GLN A 266 -5.58 -8.35 7.20
C GLN A 266 -5.17 -8.70 8.63
N LEU A 267 -4.40 -7.84 9.29
CA LEU A 267 -3.99 -8.00 10.69
C LEU A 267 -5.18 -8.00 11.65
N LEU A 268 -6.19 -7.15 11.41
CA LEU A 268 -7.42 -7.14 12.20
C LEU A 268 -8.22 -8.43 12.04
N ALA A 269 -8.29 -8.98 10.82
CA ALA A 269 -8.93 -10.26 10.53
C ALA A 269 -8.21 -11.43 11.24
N LEU A 270 -6.87 -11.47 11.16
CA LEU A 270 -6.04 -12.47 11.86
C LEU A 270 -6.20 -12.37 13.39
N ALA A 271 -6.23 -11.16 13.94
CA ALA A 271 -6.48 -10.95 15.36
C ALA A 271 -7.87 -11.44 15.78
N GLY A 272 -8.86 -11.34 14.91
CA GLY A 272 -10.21 -11.87 15.10
C GLY A 272 -10.32 -13.39 14.94
N GLY A 273 -9.27 -14.06 14.46
CA GLY A 273 -9.22 -15.54 14.31
C GLY A 273 -9.47 -16.03 12.88
N ALA A 274 -9.57 -15.13 11.89
CA ALA A 274 -9.58 -15.49 10.46
C ALA A 274 -8.16 -15.87 9.98
N LYS A 275 -8.05 -16.28 8.72
CA LYS A 275 -6.78 -16.58 8.02
C LYS A 275 -6.64 -15.68 6.80
N THR A 276 -5.42 -15.55 6.32
CA THR A 276 -5.10 -14.89 5.06
C THR A 276 -4.55 -15.86 4.03
N GLU A 277 -4.57 -15.46 2.77
CA GLU A 277 -4.03 -16.24 1.67
C GLU A 277 -3.37 -15.34 0.63
N LYS A 278 -2.32 -15.85 -0.03
CA LYS A 278 -1.66 -15.14 -1.11
C LYS A 278 -2.51 -15.23 -2.38
N MET A 279 -2.76 -14.08 -2.99
CA MET A 279 -3.47 -14.00 -4.27
C MET A 279 -2.54 -14.32 -5.44
N LYS A 280 -3.11 -14.79 -6.56
CA LYS A 280 -2.33 -15.15 -7.75
C LYS A 280 -1.50 -13.98 -8.30
N PHE A 281 -2.08 -12.80 -8.45
CA PHE A 281 -1.41 -11.58 -8.94
C PHE A 281 -1.78 -10.31 -8.17
N GLY A 282 -2.60 -10.44 -7.13
CA GLY A 282 -3.04 -9.31 -6.30
C GLY A 282 -3.98 -8.33 -7.02
N HIS A 283 -4.34 -7.28 -6.30
CA HIS A 283 -5.07 -6.16 -6.84
C HIS A 283 -4.19 -4.90 -6.77
N HIS A 284 -3.87 -4.33 -7.94
CA HIS A 284 -3.04 -3.13 -8.03
C HIS A 284 -3.63 -2.18 -9.08
N GLY A 285 -4.27 -1.10 -8.64
CA GLY A 285 -4.89 -0.12 -9.54
C GLY A 285 -5.91 0.76 -8.83
N ALA A 286 -6.35 1.79 -9.52
CA ALA A 286 -7.26 2.80 -8.98
C ALA A 286 -8.67 2.75 -9.63
N ASN A 287 -9.08 1.60 -10.12
CA ASN A 287 -10.33 1.41 -10.86
C ASN A 287 -11.06 0.11 -10.49
N HIS A 288 -10.88 -0.35 -9.24
CA HIS A 288 -11.49 -1.61 -8.77
C HIS A 288 -12.89 -1.35 -8.21
N PRO A 289 -13.94 -1.97 -8.81
CA PRO A 289 -15.29 -1.86 -8.30
C PRO A 289 -15.49 -2.77 -7.08
N VAL A 290 -15.99 -2.18 -6.01
CA VAL A 290 -16.31 -2.87 -4.74
C VAL A 290 -17.78 -2.67 -4.42
N HIS A 291 -18.47 -3.74 -4.06
CA HIS A 291 -19.87 -3.72 -3.66
C HIS A 291 -19.98 -3.61 -2.13
N SER A 292 -20.62 -2.58 -1.66
CA SER A 292 -21.01 -2.44 -0.24
C SER A 292 -22.26 -3.28 0.03
N LEU A 293 -22.15 -4.28 0.90
CA LEU A 293 -23.28 -5.15 1.25
C LEU A 293 -24.35 -4.44 2.08
N ASN A 294 -23.95 -3.39 2.80
CA ASN A 294 -24.85 -2.60 3.64
C ASN A 294 -25.65 -1.55 2.86
N SER A 295 -24.97 -0.70 2.05
CA SER A 295 -25.63 0.34 1.25
C SER A 295 -26.11 -0.16 -0.09
N LYS A 296 -25.64 -1.33 -0.57
CA LYS A 296 -25.87 -1.90 -1.91
C LYS A 296 -25.33 -1.04 -3.05
N GLU A 297 -24.43 -0.15 -2.76
CA GLU A 297 -23.76 0.71 -3.73
C GLU A 297 -22.51 0.03 -4.27
N VAL A 298 -22.16 0.38 -5.51
CA VAL A 298 -20.87 0.04 -6.11
C VAL A 298 -19.97 1.25 -6.01
N LEU A 299 -18.81 1.07 -5.40
CA LEU A 299 -17.81 2.10 -5.16
C LEU A 299 -16.57 1.77 -5.98
N ILE A 300 -15.95 2.75 -6.60
CA ILE A 300 -14.69 2.56 -7.30
C ILE A 300 -13.55 2.88 -6.33
N THR A 301 -12.60 1.96 -6.22
CA THR A 301 -11.58 2.02 -5.18
C THR A 301 -10.17 1.86 -5.72
N SER A 302 -9.21 2.39 -4.99
CA SER A 302 -7.79 2.11 -5.18
C SER A 302 -7.40 0.86 -4.38
N GLN A 303 -6.60 -0.01 -5.01
CA GLN A 303 -6.18 -1.29 -4.44
C GLN A 303 -4.67 -1.48 -4.63
N ASN A 304 -4.01 -2.00 -3.59
CA ASN A 304 -2.60 -2.37 -3.65
C ASN A 304 -2.31 -3.46 -2.62
N HIS A 305 -2.65 -4.71 -2.94
CA HIS A 305 -2.41 -5.84 -2.04
C HIS A 305 -2.21 -7.16 -2.80
N GLY A 306 -1.33 -8.00 -2.30
CA GLY A 306 -1.05 -9.35 -2.81
C GLY A 306 -1.61 -10.48 -1.92
N PHE A 307 -2.19 -10.13 -0.77
CA PHE A 307 -2.85 -11.05 0.17
C PHE A 307 -4.30 -10.64 0.39
N ALA A 308 -5.15 -11.59 0.74
CA ALA A 308 -6.56 -11.36 1.04
C ALA A 308 -6.98 -12.18 2.26
N VAL A 309 -8.06 -11.76 2.92
CA VAL A 309 -8.70 -12.55 3.99
C VAL A 309 -9.48 -13.70 3.36
N ASN A 310 -9.24 -14.92 3.85
CA ASN A 310 -9.93 -16.13 3.40
C ASN A 310 -11.34 -16.19 4.00
N GLU A 311 -12.36 -16.19 3.13
CA GLU A 311 -13.79 -16.14 3.52
C GLU A 311 -14.19 -17.36 4.35
N ASP A 312 -13.73 -18.56 3.99
CA ASP A 312 -14.08 -19.81 4.68
C ASP A 312 -13.57 -19.85 6.13
N SER A 313 -12.64 -18.99 6.48
CA SER A 313 -12.02 -18.92 7.82
C SER A 313 -12.69 -17.91 8.76
N LEU A 314 -13.66 -17.12 8.28
CA LEU A 314 -14.26 -16.04 9.08
C LEU A 314 -15.04 -16.55 10.30
N PRO A 315 -14.72 -16.08 11.51
CA PRO A 315 -15.51 -16.37 12.69
C PRO A 315 -16.92 -15.75 12.63
N ASN A 316 -17.89 -16.35 13.33
CA ASN A 316 -19.29 -15.94 13.34
C ASN A 316 -19.57 -14.51 13.86
N ASN A 317 -18.64 -13.93 14.62
CA ASN A 317 -18.71 -12.55 15.15
C ASN A 317 -18.14 -11.50 14.18
N ILE A 318 -17.65 -11.91 13.01
CA ILE A 318 -17.17 -11.01 11.95
C ILE A 318 -18.14 -11.05 10.78
N GLU A 319 -18.53 -9.89 10.29
CA GLU A 319 -19.38 -9.72 9.11
C GLU A 319 -18.58 -9.13 7.96
N ILE A 320 -18.84 -9.64 6.74
CA ILE A 320 -18.34 -9.03 5.51
C ILE A 320 -19.18 -7.78 5.23
N SER A 321 -18.50 -6.66 5.06
CA SER A 321 -19.16 -5.38 4.73
C SER A 321 -19.04 -5.00 3.25
N HIS A 322 -17.95 -5.44 2.58
CA HIS A 322 -17.65 -5.12 1.20
C HIS A 322 -17.00 -6.32 0.49
N VAL A 323 -17.31 -6.47 -0.81
CA VAL A 323 -16.74 -7.52 -1.68
C VAL A 323 -16.28 -6.94 -3.01
N SER A 324 -15.21 -7.48 -3.57
CA SER A 324 -14.74 -7.16 -4.92
C SER A 324 -15.72 -7.67 -5.99
N LEU A 325 -16.05 -6.85 -6.99
CA LEU A 325 -16.84 -7.31 -8.13
C LEU A 325 -16.01 -8.05 -9.18
N PHE A 326 -14.68 -8.05 -9.07
CA PHE A 326 -13.83 -8.79 -10.00
C PHE A 326 -13.76 -10.29 -9.66
N ASP A 327 -13.61 -10.63 -8.38
CA ASP A 327 -13.30 -11.99 -7.94
C ASP A 327 -14.01 -12.41 -6.64
N GLN A 328 -14.91 -11.57 -6.12
CA GLN A 328 -15.66 -11.78 -4.87
C GLN A 328 -14.78 -11.82 -3.60
N SER A 329 -13.49 -11.48 -3.69
CA SER A 329 -12.64 -11.39 -2.50
C SER A 329 -13.18 -10.37 -1.49
N ILE A 330 -12.95 -10.64 -0.20
CA ILE A 330 -13.37 -9.77 0.90
C ILE A 330 -12.64 -8.43 0.80
N GLN A 331 -13.41 -7.35 0.78
CA GLN A 331 -12.89 -5.99 0.72
C GLN A 331 -13.16 -5.18 1.99
N GLY A 332 -13.95 -5.71 2.91
CA GLY A 332 -14.18 -5.07 4.20
C GLY A 332 -14.86 -6.00 5.19
N ILE A 333 -14.51 -5.84 6.46
CA ILE A 333 -15.11 -6.57 7.58
C ILE A 333 -15.51 -5.62 8.68
N SER A 334 -16.48 -6.05 9.50
CA SER A 334 -16.87 -5.41 10.76
C SER A 334 -17.14 -6.43 11.85
N PHE A 335 -16.83 -6.10 13.09
CA PHE A 335 -17.12 -6.94 14.25
C PHE A 335 -18.52 -6.61 14.78
N LYS A 336 -19.30 -7.66 15.11
CA LYS A 336 -20.67 -7.52 15.66
C LYS A 336 -20.67 -7.05 17.11
N ASP A 337 -19.67 -7.50 17.85
CA ASP A 337 -19.56 -7.37 19.32
C ASP A 337 -18.47 -6.41 19.78
N LYS A 338 -17.66 -5.87 18.84
CA LYS A 338 -16.55 -4.98 19.12
C LYS A 338 -16.62 -3.72 18.24
N PRO A 339 -16.15 -2.57 18.72
CA PRO A 339 -16.08 -1.35 17.91
C PRO A 339 -14.88 -1.42 16.93
N ALA A 340 -14.95 -2.32 15.97
CA ALA A 340 -13.86 -2.53 15.03
C ALA A 340 -14.39 -2.83 13.62
N PHE A 341 -13.76 -2.19 12.61
CA PHE A 341 -13.99 -2.46 11.21
C PHE A 341 -12.73 -2.20 10.39
N SER A 342 -12.70 -2.70 9.17
CA SER A 342 -11.56 -2.48 8.28
C SER A 342 -11.94 -2.57 6.80
N PHE A 343 -11.04 -2.07 5.96
CA PHE A 343 -11.20 -2.07 4.52
C PHE A 343 -9.90 -2.51 3.82
N GLN A 344 -9.99 -3.41 2.83
CA GLN A 344 -8.83 -3.97 2.14
C GLN A 344 -8.19 -2.98 1.16
N GLY A 345 -9.01 -2.20 0.46
CA GLY A 345 -8.53 -1.14 -0.43
C GLY A 345 -8.06 0.11 0.30
N HIS A 346 -7.76 1.14 -0.46
CA HIS A 346 -7.21 2.40 0.00
C HIS A 346 -8.27 3.52 -0.06
N PRO A 347 -9.02 3.79 1.03
CA PRO A 347 -10.04 4.83 1.05
C PRO A 347 -9.45 6.24 1.00
N GLU A 348 -8.16 6.38 1.27
CA GLU A 348 -7.42 7.62 1.15
C GLU A 348 -7.11 7.99 -0.30
N ALA A 349 -7.35 7.09 -1.26
CA ALA A 349 -6.91 7.24 -2.65
C ALA A 349 -5.38 7.45 -2.76
N SER A 350 -4.93 8.49 -3.47
CA SER A 350 -3.49 8.82 -3.66
C SER A 350 -2.65 7.66 -4.20
N PRO A 351 -2.89 7.29 -5.49
CA PRO A 351 -3.89 7.87 -6.40
C PRO A 351 -5.25 7.19 -6.30
N GLY A 352 -6.25 7.79 -6.92
CA GLY A 352 -7.51 7.12 -7.21
C GLY A 352 -8.76 7.92 -6.84
N PRO A 353 -9.93 7.28 -6.98
CA PRO A 353 -11.22 7.85 -6.66
C PRO A 353 -11.42 7.97 -5.14
N GLN A 354 -12.29 8.90 -4.76
CA GLN A 354 -12.58 9.24 -3.35
C GLN A 354 -13.94 8.70 -2.87
N ASP A 355 -14.52 7.75 -3.59
CA ASP A 355 -15.87 7.23 -3.32
C ASP A 355 -16.03 6.71 -1.89
N ILE A 356 -14.96 6.20 -1.29
CA ILE A 356 -15.01 5.52 0.00
C ILE A 356 -14.29 6.29 1.15
N VAL A 357 -13.91 7.54 0.93
CA VAL A 357 -13.32 8.43 1.96
C VAL A 357 -14.21 8.54 3.22
N SER A 358 -15.51 8.33 3.06
CA SER A 358 -16.49 8.33 4.16
C SER A 358 -16.14 7.37 5.31
N LEU A 359 -15.31 6.36 5.12
CA LEU A 359 -14.86 5.44 6.17
C LEU A 359 -14.09 6.15 7.30
N PHE A 360 -13.37 7.24 7.03
CA PHE A 360 -12.74 8.05 8.07
C PHE A 360 -13.78 8.74 8.97
N LYS A 361 -14.90 9.21 8.42
CA LYS A 361 -16.03 9.76 9.19
C LYS A 361 -16.73 8.66 9.99
N GLN A 362 -16.91 7.47 9.39
CA GLN A 362 -17.45 6.30 10.10
C GLN A 362 -16.59 5.93 11.32
N PHE A 363 -15.27 6.00 11.20
CA PHE A 363 -14.37 5.77 12.33
C PHE A 363 -14.58 6.78 13.45
N LYS A 364 -14.67 8.07 13.12
CA LYS A 364 -14.99 9.12 14.10
C LYS A 364 -16.33 8.86 14.80
N GLU A 365 -17.38 8.55 14.05
CA GLU A 365 -18.70 8.25 14.60
C GLU A 365 -18.67 7.03 15.55
N MET A 366 -17.87 6.01 15.21
CA MET A 366 -17.70 4.85 16.07
C MET A 366 -17.01 5.23 17.39
N ILE A 367 -15.99 6.08 17.35
CA ILE A 367 -15.33 6.61 18.56
C ILE A 367 -16.32 7.40 19.41
N ASP A 368 -17.06 8.34 18.81
CA ASP A 368 -18.05 9.18 19.51
C ASP A 368 -19.16 8.32 20.16
N LYS A 369 -19.60 7.24 19.51
CA LYS A 369 -20.57 6.28 20.06
C LYS A 369 -20.00 5.46 21.22
N ASN A 370 -18.73 5.05 21.11
CA ASN A 370 -18.07 4.26 22.15
C ASN A 370 -17.83 5.09 23.43
N ALA A 371 -17.44 6.35 23.28
CA ALA A 371 -17.25 7.27 24.40
C ALA A 371 -18.55 7.53 25.23
N LYS A 372 -19.72 7.47 24.59
CA LYS A 372 -21.02 7.62 25.27
C LYS A 372 -21.48 6.38 26.06
N LYS A 373 -20.81 5.23 25.85
CA LYS A 373 -21.10 3.98 26.54
C LYS A 373 -20.22 3.78 27.79
N LYS A 374 -19.15 4.56 27.91
CA LYS A 374 -18.29 4.62 29.11
C LYS A 374 -18.79 5.69 30.06
#